data_420e84a4547794774002417e3e013b86
#
_entry.id   420e84a4547794774002417e3e013b86
#
_cell.length_a   1.000
_cell.length_b   1.000
_cell.length_c   1.000
_cell.angle_alpha   90.00
_cell.angle_beta   90.00
_cell.angle_gamma   90.00
#
_symmetry.space_group_name_H-M   'P 1'
#
loop_
_entity.id
_entity.type
_entity.pdbx_description
1 polymer ?
#
loop_
_entity_poly.entity_id
_entity_poly.type
_entity_poly.pdbx_seq_one_letter_code
_entity_poly.pdbx_strand_id
1 'polypeptide(L)'
;MKDHHVPQEHLSAFARRLAEEERSAGTVEKYLRDAGAFLEWLAGAPVSREAVTGWKAHLVRSGYRPATINSMLAALNPFLRFIGLEDCRVRALRVQRRLFQSEERELSRQEYQRLLDTARTLGRDRLALVMETICAAGIRVSEVRYITVEAARSGQADIALKGKVRTILLPGKLCRKLLKYARQQKTASGEIFLTKSGKPLSRRQIWAEMKRLCLRAGVAPTKVFPHNLRHLFARTFYQATRDVAKLADVLGHSSIETTRIYLISTGAQHRRDLDRLRLVR
;
A
#
# COMPACT_ATOMS: atom_id res chain seq x y z
N MET A 1 -19.84 -18.07 34.31
CA MET A 1 -18.91 -17.48 33.30
C MET A 1 -17.50 -17.70 33.83
N LYS A 2 -16.61 -18.34 33.07
CA LYS A 2 -15.21 -18.50 33.49
C LYS A 2 -14.51 -17.16 33.24
N ASP A 3 -14.01 -16.53 34.30
CA ASP A 3 -13.20 -15.32 34.20
C ASP A 3 -11.83 -15.66 33.58
N HIS A 4 -11.61 -15.26 32.36
CA HIS A 4 -10.37 -15.56 31.63
C HIS A 4 -9.42 -14.34 31.71
N HIS A 5 -8.54 -14.37 32.72
CA HIS A 5 -7.39 -13.46 32.75
C HIS A 5 -6.35 -13.92 31.74
N VAL A 6 -5.91 -13.04 30.87
CA VAL A 6 -4.94 -13.33 29.81
C VAL A 6 -3.59 -12.69 30.15
N PRO A 7 -2.61 -13.47 30.62
CA PRO A 7 -1.26 -12.98 30.89
C PRO A 7 -0.57 -12.48 29.59
N GLN A 8 0.35 -11.55 29.76
CA GLN A 8 1.13 -10.97 28.65
C GLN A 8 1.98 -12.03 27.89
N GLU A 9 2.29 -13.16 28.58
CA GLU A 9 2.99 -14.33 28.01
C GLU A 9 2.26 -14.93 26.80
N HIS A 10 0.93 -14.80 26.73
CA HIS A 10 0.14 -15.28 25.58
C HIS A 10 0.47 -14.52 24.29
N LEU A 11 0.88 -13.24 24.37
CA LEU A 11 1.33 -12.49 23.18
C LEU A 11 2.63 -13.07 22.61
N SER A 12 3.56 -13.46 23.48
CA SER A 12 4.83 -14.07 23.07
C SER A 12 4.60 -15.46 22.45
N ALA A 13 3.70 -16.26 23.03
CA ALA A 13 3.30 -17.55 22.45
C ALA A 13 2.56 -17.38 21.12
N PHE A 14 1.69 -16.37 21.02
CA PHE A 14 1.01 -16.04 19.77
C PHE A 14 1.97 -15.59 18.67
N ALA A 15 3.03 -14.83 19.05
CA ALA A 15 4.08 -14.46 18.09
C ALA A 15 4.77 -15.69 17.49
N ARG A 16 5.11 -16.69 18.33
CA ARG A 16 5.70 -17.97 17.86
C ARG A 16 4.75 -18.69 16.92
N ARG A 17 3.47 -18.82 17.30
CA ARG A 17 2.45 -19.43 16.46
C ARG A 17 2.31 -18.75 15.09
N LEU A 18 2.30 -17.42 15.04
CA LEU A 18 2.23 -16.67 13.77
C LEU A 18 3.50 -16.87 12.93
N ALA A 19 4.66 -17.05 13.54
CA ALA A 19 5.91 -17.38 12.83
C ALA A 19 5.88 -18.79 12.25
N GLU A 20 5.37 -19.79 13.00
CA GLU A 20 5.14 -21.16 12.52
C GLU A 20 4.16 -21.21 11.34
N GLU A 21 3.16 -20.29 11.32
CA GLU A 21 2.25 -20.10 10.18
C GLU A 21 2.89 -19.31 9.03
N GLU A 22 4.19 -19.11 9.03
CA GLU A 22 4.95 -18.37 8.00
C GLU A 22 4.43 -16.94 7.75
N ARG A 23 3.82 -16.29 8.76
CA ARG A 23 3.39 -14.90 8.65
C ARG A 23 4.60 -13.99 8.54
N SER A 24 4.50 -12.96 7.68
CA SER A 24 5.58 -11.98 7.57
C SER A 24 5.82 -11.23 8.88
N ALA A 25 7.08 -10.86 9.17
CA ALA A 25 7.45 -10.11 10.38
C ALA A 25 6.56 -8.87 10.62
N GLY A 26 6.27 -8.09 9.58
CA GLY A 26 5.35 -6.94 9.69
C GLY A 26 3.89 -7.31 10.00
N THR A 27 3.45 -8.53 9.64
CA THR A 27 2.12 -9.04 10.03
C THR A 27 2.13 -9.45 11.50
N VAL A 28 3.19 -10.14 11.94
CA VAL A 28 3.37 -10.55 13.35
C VAL A 28 3.39 -9.31 14.25
N GLU A 29 4.26 -8.34 13.95
CA GLU A 29 4.36 -7.06 14.67
C GLU A 29 3.01 -6.35 14.79
N LYS A 30 2.29 -6.25 13.65
CA LYS A 30 0.97 -5.63 13.64
C LYS A 30 -0.04 -6.38 14.51
N TYR A 31 -0.07 -7.70 14.43
CA TYR A 31 -1.04 -8.51 15.19
C TYR A 31 -0.79 -8.42 16.69
N LEU A 32 0.48 -8.45 17.10
CA LEU A 32 0.88 -8.28 18.51
C LEU A 32 0.53 -6.89 19.02
N ARG A 33 0.83 -5.84 18.26
CA ARG A 33 0.48 -4.48 18.63
C ARG A 33 -1.03 -4.31 18.82
N ASP A 34 -1.84 -4.82 17.88
CA ASP A 34 -3.27 -4.61 17.88
C ASP A 34 -3.96 -5.48 18.96
N ALA A 35 -3.46 -6.70 19.24
CA ALA A 35 -3.92 -7.53 20.35
C ALA A 35 -3.46 -6.94 21.70
N GLY A 36 -2.21 -6.45 21.79
CA GLY A 36 -1.71 -5.74 22.97
C GLY A 36 -2.54 -4.53 23.33
N ALA A 37 -2.93 -3.70 22.34
CA ALA A 37 -3.80 -2.55 22.56
C ALA A 37 -5.17 -2.92 23.14
N PHE A 38 -5.71 -4.09 22.79
CA PHE A 38 -6.93 -4.62 23.43
C PHE A 38 -6.67 -5.00 24.90
N LEU A 39 -5.58 -5.73 25.18
CA LEU A 39 -5.25 -6.13 26.55
C LEU A 39 -4.95 -4.94 27.45
N GLU A 40 -4.26 -3.93 26.95
CA GLU A 40 -4.04 -2.65 27.65
C GLU A 40 -5.36 -1.95 27.97
N TRP A 41 -6.27 -1.86 27.02
CA TRP A 41 -7.60 -1.27 27.23
C TRP A 41 -8.42 -2.07 28.26
N LEU A 42 -8.27 -3.39 28.27
CA LEU A 42 -8.96 -4.29 29.20
C LEU A 42 -8.48 -4.10 30.66
N ALA A 43 -7.27 -3.57 30.86
CA ALA A 43 -6.68 -3.25 32.15
C ALA A 43 -6.74 -4.41 33.17
N GLY A 44 -6.53 -5.64 32.73
CA GLY A 44 -6.55 -6.84 33.58
C GLY A 44 -7.94 -7.42 33.86
N ALA A 45 -9.02 -6.81 33.35
CA ALA A 45 -10.35 -7.40 33.44
C ALA A 45 -10.45 -8.70 32.63
N PRO A 46 -11.38 -9.61 32.94
CA PRO A 46 -11.55 -10.86 32.22
C PRO A 46 -11.97 -10.62 30.77
N VAL A 47 -11.45 -11.45 29.86
CA VAL A 47 -11.86 -11.43 28.46
C VAL A 47 -13.21 -12.09 28.33
N SER A 48 -14.18 -11.35 27.86
CA SER A 48 -15.52 -11.82 27.52
C SER A 48 -15.97 -11.26 26.18
N ARG A 49 -17.05 -11.79 25.62
CA ARG A 49 -17.65 -11.26 24.38
C ARG A 49 -18.12 -9.83 24.56
N GLU A 50 -18.63 -9.47 25.74
CA GLU A 50 -19.06 -8.13 26.13
C GLU A 50 -17.86 -7.19 26.14
N ALA A 51 -16.72 -7.60 26.71
CA ALA A 51 -15.48 -6.83 26.73
C ALA A 51 -14.97 -6.56 25.30
N VAL A 52 -14.93 -7.57 24.41
CA VAL A 52 -14.51 -7.40 23.02
C VAL A 52 -15.49 -6.48 22.25
N THR A 53 -16.78 -6.61 22.50
CA THR A 53 -17.79 -5.70 21.92
C THR A 53 -17.64 -4.27 22.45
N GLY A 54 -17.38 -4.13 23.76
CA GLY A 54 -17.10 -2.85 24.42
C GLY A 54 -15.86 -2.16 23.81
N TRP A 55 -14.78 -2.92 23.59
CA TRP A 55 -13.58 -2.38 22.93
C TRP A 55 -13.87 -1.91 21.51
N LYS A 56 -14.61 -2.70 20.72
CA LYS A 56 -15.03 -2.28 19.37
C LYS A 56 -15.83 -0.97 19.42
N ALA A 57 -16.77 -0.83 20.38
CA ALA A 57 -17.54 0.39 20.58
C ALA A 57 -16.63 1.56 21.02
N HIS A 58 -15.64 1.30 21.88
CA HIS A 58 -14.63 2.27 22.28
C HIS A 58 -13.86 2.80 21.07
N LEU A 59 -13.36 1.93 20.18
CA LEU A 59 -12.66 2.35 18.96
C LEU A 59 -13.53 3.24 18.06
N VAL A 60 -14.82 2.93 17.95
CA VAL A 60 -15.78 3.77 17.19
C VAL A 60 -15.90 5.15 17.83
N ARG A 61 -16.12 5.23 19.15
CA ARG A 61 -16.24 6.50 19.89
C ARG A 61 -14.93 7.32 19.87
N SER A 62 -13.79 6.65 19.84
CA SER A 62 -12.46 7.28 19.69
C SER A 62 -12.18 7.79 18.27
N GLY A 63 -13.15 7.72 17.35
CA GLY A 63 -13.02 8.27 16.00
C GLY A 63 -12.16 7.47 15.04
N TYR A 64 -11.82 6.21 15.35
CA TYR A 64 -11.06 5.36 14.42
C TYR A 64 -11.88 5.10 13.15
N ARG A 65 -11.21 5.10 12.00
CA ARG A 65 -11.87 4.76 10.73
C ARG A 65 -12.31 3.30 10.72
N PRO A 66 -13.49 2.98 10.14
CA PRO A 66 -13.99 1.61 10.08
C PRO A 66 -12.99 0.58 9.53
N ALA A 67 -12.19 0.96 8.52
CA ALA A 67 -11.15 0.09 7.98
C ALA A 67 -10.04 -0.20 9.00
N THR A 68 -9.69 0.77 9.85
CA THR A 68 -8.71 0.60 10.93
C THR A 68 -9.27 -0.35 11.99
N ILE A 69 -10.51 -0.13 12.42
CA ILE A 69 -11.20 -1.00 13.40
C ILE A 69 -11.24 -2.43 12.87
N ASN A 70 -11.69 -2.63 11.63
CA ASN A 70 -11.73 -3.95 11.01
C ASN A 70 -10.35 -4.60 10.91
N SER A 71 -9.31 -3.80 10.69
CA SER A 71 -7.92 -4.29 10.66
C SER A 71 -7.42 -4.72 12.05
N MET A 72 -7.84 -4.01 13.12
CA MET A 72 -7.54 -4.39 14.51
C MET A 72 -8.30 -5.64 14.92
N LEU A 73 -9.60 -5.74 14.55
CA LEU A 73 -10.40 -6.96 14.79
C LEU A 73 -9.87 -8.18 14.01
N ALA A 74 -9.30 -7.97 12.82
CA ALA A 74 -8.64 -9.04 12.05
C ALA A 74 -7.36 -9.54 12.70
N ALA A 75 -6.75 -8.80 13.61
CA ALA A 75 -5.63 -9.24 14.45
C ALA A 75 -6.13 -9.86 15.77
N LEU A 76 -7.14 -9.29 16.40
CA LEU A 76 -7.68 -9.75 17.68
C LEU A 76 -8.42 -11.10 17.55
N ASN A 77 -9.25 -11.30 16.55
CA ASN A 77 -10.03 -12.54 16.41
C ASN A 77 -9.14 -13.82 16.30
N PRO A 78 -8.02 -13.84 15.54
CA PRO A 78 -7.07 -14.96 15.59
C PRO A 78 -6.39 -15.14 16.95
N PHE A 79 -6.08 -14.06 17.66
CA PHE A 79 -5.53 -14.13 19.02
C PHE A 79 -6.52 -14.77 19.99
N LEU A 80 -7.81 -14.35 19.97
CA LEU A 80 -8.85 -14.97 20.80
C LEU A 80 -9.02 -16.47 20.50
N ARG A 81 -8.95 -16.86 19.22
CA ARG A 81 -8.95 -18.28 18.83
C ARG A 81 -7.74 -19.01 19.41
N PHE A 82 -6.56 -18.41 19.33
CA PHE A 82 -5.32 -19.02 19.83
C PHE A 82 -5.38 -19.31 21.31
N ILE A 83 -5.98 -18.42 22.12
CA ILE A 83 -6.14 -18.61 23.57
C ILE A 83 -7.40 -19.38 23.98
N GLY A 84 -8.10 -20.01 23.01
CA GLY A 84 -9.29 -20.83 23.29
C GLY A 84 -10.58 -20.04 23.55
N LEU A 85 -10.61 -18.74 23.29
CA LEU A 85 -11.78 -17.86 23.49
C LEU A 85 -12.49 -17.55 22.17
N GLU A 86 -12.77 -18.57 21.37
CA GLU A 86 -13.35 -18.42 20.05
C GLU A 86 -14.74 -17.76 20.07
N ASP A 87 -15.53 -18.03 21.11
CA ASP A 87 -16.88 -17.48 21.31
C ASP A 87 -16.87 -15.99 21.60
N CYS A 88 -15.75 -15.44 22.05
CA CYS A 88 -15.58 -13.99 22.29
C CYS A 88 -15.35 -13.19 21.01
N ARG A 89 -15.15 -13.83 19.85
CA ARG A 89 -14.90 -13.14 18.57
C ARG A 89 -16.09 -12.30 18.15
N VAL A 90 -15.80 -11.14 17.55
CA VAL A 90 -16.81 -10.21 17.06
C VAL A 90 -16.71 -10.01 15.56
N ARG A 91 -17.84 -9.70 14.93
CA ARG A 91 -17.90 -9.41 13.50
C ARG A 91 -17.28 -8.05 13.20
N ALA A 92 -16.62 -7.95 12.04
CA ALA A 92 -16.17 -6.68 11.47
C ALA A 92 -17.35 -5.72 11.25
N LEU A 93 -17.05 -4.42 11.25
CA LEU A 93 -18.01 -3.41 10.85
C LEU A 93 -18.36 -3.58 9.38
N ARG A 94 -19.64 -3.54 9.05
CA ARG A 94 -20.07 -3.48 7.66
C ARG A 94 -19.72 -2.11 7.11
N VAL A 95 -18.84 -2.05 6.14
CA VAL A 95 -18.44 -0.80 5.48
C VAL A 95 -19.05 -0.81 4.10
N GLN A 96 -19.91 0.17 3.83
CA GLN A 96 -20.41 0.35 2.47
C GLN A 96 -19.22 0.67 1.55
N ARG A 97 -19.11 -0.01 0.43
CA ARG A 97 -18.08 0.27 -0.57
C ARG A 97 -18.24 1.71 -1.05
N ARG A 98 -17.14 2.46 -1.07
CA ARG A 98 -17.16 3.79 -1.66
C ARG A 98 -17.42 3.65 -3.15
N LEU A 99 -18.52 4.24 -3.60
CA LEU A 99 -18.89 4.25 -5.02
C LEU A 99 -18.06 5.28 -5.80
N PHE A 100 -17.58 6.33 -5.10
CA PHE A 100 -16.85 7.43 -5.73
C PHE A 100 -15.55 7.72 -4.98
N GLN A 101 -14.52 8.08 -5.72
CA GLN A 101 -13.26 8.54 -5.17
C GLN A 101 -13.27 10.07 -5.08
N SER A 102 -12.68 10.62 -4.02
CA SER A 102 -12.48 12.07 -3.90
C SER A 102 -11.31 12.50 -4.80
N GLU A 103 -11.58 13.41 -5.73
CA GLU A 103 -10.56 14.01 -6.62
C GLU A 103 -9.45 14.71 -5.84
N GLU A 104 -9.76 15.21 -4.65
CA GLU A 104 -8.82 15.94 -3.79
C GLU A 104 -7.60 15.12 -3.38
N ARG A 105 -7.67 13.79 -3.43
CA ARG A 105 -6.56 12.91 -3.06
C ARG A 105 -5.86 12.27 -4.24
N GLU A 106 -6.35 12.50 -5.44
CA GLU A 106 -5.77 11.93 -6.63
C GLU A 106 -4.67 12.82 -7.20
N LEU A 107 -3.56 12.20 -7.58
CA LEU A 107 -2.49 12.87 -8.31
C LEU A 107 -2.86 12.93 -9.79
N SER A 108 -2.97 14.12 -10.36
CA SER A 108 -3.18 14.31 -11.80
C SER A 108 -1.87 14.14 -12.58
N ARG A 109 -1.99 13.94 -13.91
CA ARG A 109 -0.82 13.87 -14.80
C ARG A 109 -0.02 15.18 -14.80
N GLN A 110 -0.69 16.32 -14.73
CA GLN A 110 -0.04 17.63 -14.66
C GLN A 110 0.72 17.84 -13.34
N GLU A 111 0.12 17.46 -12.20
CA GLU A 111 0.79 17.50 -10.89
C GLU A 111 2.00 16.57 -10.84
N TYR A 112 1.87 15.37 -11.41
CA TYR A 112 2.99 14.44 -11.56
C TYR A 112 4.13 15.04 -12.38
N GLN A 113 3.83 15.69 -13.50
CA GLN A 113 4.84 16.34 -14.33
C GLN A 113 5.55 17.45 -13.57
N ARG A 114 4.81 18.32 -12.86
CA ARG A 114 5.42 19.36 -11.99
C ARG A 114 6.36 18.77 -10.94
N LEU A 115 5.99 17.63 -10.32
CA LEU A 115 6.87 16.96 -9.36
C LEU A 115 8.18 16.50 -10.03
N LEU A 116 8.11 15.93 -11.22
CA LEU A 116 9.31 15.48 -11.95
C LEU A 116 10.21 16.65 -12.33
N ASP A 117 9.63 17.72 -12.88
CA ASP A 117 10.38 18.89 -13.33
C ASP A 117 11.02 19.59 -12.13
N THR A 118 10.29 19.76 -11.03
CA THR A 118 10.82 20.31 -9.78
C THR A 118 11.97 19.45 -9.25
N ALA A 119 11.83 18.12 -9.27
CA ALA A 119 12.90 17.24 -8.81
C ALA A 119 14.17 17.40 -9.65
N ARG A 120 14.04 17.50 -10.98
CA ARG A 120 15.18 17.71 -11.90
C ARG A 120 15.82 19.08 -11.72
N THR A 121 15.03 20.14 -11.65
CA THR A 121 15.54 21.51 -11.40
C THR A 121 16.33 21.61 -10.10
N LEU A 122 15.95 20.81 -9.09
CA LEU A 122 16.65 20.75 -7.80
C LEU A 122 17.84 19.75 -7.80
N GLY A 123 18.23 19.18 -8.95
CA GLY A 123 19.31 18.19 -9.04
C GLY A 123 18.97 16.87 -8.32
N ARG A 124 17.69 16.57 -8.12
CA ARG A 124 17.25 15.33 -7.46
C ARG A 124 16.88 14.26 -8.48
N ASP A 125 17.80 14.00 -9.43
CA ASP A 125 17.58 13.10 -10.56
C ASP A 125 17.23 11.68 -10.11
N ARG A 126 17.84 11.18 -9.02
CA ARG A 126 17.48 9.90 -8.42
C ARG A 126 16.00 9.83 -8.05
N LEU A 127 15.48 10.85 -7.36
CA LEU A 127 14.10 10.89 -6.95
C LEU A 127 13.15 11.01 -8.13
N ALA A 128 13.48 11.83 -9.13
CA ALA A 128 12.73 11.93 -10.37
C ALA A 128 12.63 10.57 -11.07
N LEU A 129 13.75 9.85 -11.17
CA LEU A 129 13.79 8.55 -11.82
C LEU A 129 13.06 7.46 -11.01
N VAL A 130 13.11 7.49 -9.67
CA VAL A 130 12.29 6.61 -8.80
C VAL A 130 10.80 6.85 -9.04
N MET A 131 10.36 8.12 -9.09
CA MET A 131 8.96 8.45 -9.37
C MET A 131 8.54 8.01 -10.78
N GLU A 132 9.39 8.23 -11.79
CA GLU A 132 9.15 7.74 -13.16
C GLU A 132 9.05 6.21 -13.19
N THR A 133 9.93 5.50 -12.49
CA THR A 133 9.92 4.03 -12.44
C THR A 133 8.62 3.49 -11.83
N ILE A 134 8.20 4.04 -10.69
CA ILE A 134 6.93 3.63 -10.06
C ILE A 134 5.75 3.92 -10.97
N CYS A 135 5.73 5.10 -11.61
CA CYS A 135 4.62 5.53 -12.45
C CYS A 135 4.60 4.86 -13.83
N ALA A 136 5.74 4.44 -14.38
CA ALA A 136 5.82 3.82 -15.71
C ALA A 136 5.65 2.29 -15.68
N ALA A 137 6.05 1.63 -14.60
CA ALA A 137 5.96 0.18 -14.45
C ALA A 137 4.87 -0.27 -13.48
N GLY A 138 4.16 0.67 -12.81
CA GLY A 138 3.10 0.38 -11.86
C GLY A 138 3.55 -0.40 -10.63
N ILE A 139 4.83 -0.37 -10.27
CA ILE A 139 5.40 -1.13 -9.16
C ILE A 139 5.02 -0.55 -7.79
N ARG A 140 5.08 -1.39 -6.75
CA ARG A 140 5.01 -0.94 -5.36
C ARG A 140 6.32 -0.29 -4.95
N VAL A 141 6.29 0.66 -4.03
CA VAL A 141 7.51 1.30 -3.52
C VAL A 141 8.51 0.30 -2.90
N SER A 142 8.03 -0.80 -2.34
CA SER A 142 8.88 -1.89 -1.83
C SER A 142 9.56 -2.70 -2.94
N GLU A 143 9.07 -2.59 -4.17
CA GLU A 143 9.58 -3.31 -5.33
C GLU A 143 10.68 -2.52 -6.06
N VAL A 144 10.90 -1.25 -5.69
CA VAL A 144 11.95 -0.39 -6.27
C VAL A 144 13.35 -1.01 -6.14
N ARG A 145 13.61 -1.76 -5.08
CA ARG A 145 14.88 -2.49 -4.88
C ARG A 145 15.17 -3.56 -5.94
N TYR A 146 14.17 -4.08 -6.62
CA TYR A 146 14.34 -5.08 -7.70
C TYR A 146 14.64 -4.44 -9.07
N ILE A 147 14.68 -3.11 -9.12
CA ILE A 147 15.10 -2.39 -10.34
C ILE A 147 16.63 -2.33 -10.32
N THR A 148 17.21 -3.36 -10.90
CA THR A 148 18.66 -3.54 -10.99
C THR A 148 19.18 -3.17 -12.38
N VAL A 149 20.50 -3.12 -12.53
CA VAL A 149 21.16 -2.89 -13.83
C VAL A 149 20.81 -4.02 -14.79
N GLU A 150 20.76 -5.26 -14.29
CA GLU A 150 20.39 -6.45 -15.04
C GLU A 150 18.95 -6.37 -15.52
N ALA A 151 18.02 -6.00 -14.62
CA ALA A 151 16.61 -5.80 -14.96
C ALA A 151 16.43 -4.69 -16.01
N ALA A 152 17.20 -3.61 -15.93
CA ALA A 152 17.15 -2.54 -16.92
C ALA A 152 17.75 -2.96 -18.28
N ARG A 153 18.68 -3.92 -18.31
CA ARG A 153 19.26 -4.50 -19.56
C ARG A 153 18.29 -5.48 -20.21
N SER A 154 17.67 -6.36 -19.43
CA SER A 154 16.72 -7.37 -19.94
C SER A 154 15.35 -6.78 -20.28
N GLY A 155 15.00 -5.59 -19.76
CA GLY A 155 13.68 -4.99 -19.89
C GLY A 155 12.63 -5.58 -18.96
N GLN A 156 13.02 -6.41 -18.00
CA GLN A 156 12.13 -7.05 -17.03
C GLN A 156 12.80 -7.22 -15.66
N ALA A 157 12.00 -7.19 -14.61
CA ALA A 157 12.43 -7.43 -13.24
C ALA A 157 11.59 -8.53 -12.60
N ASP A 158 12.24 -9.58 -12.10
CA ASP A 158 11.57 -10.65 -11.39
C ASP A 158 11.56 -10.37 -9.89
N ILE A 159 10.37 -10.38 -9.32
CA ILE A 159 10.14 -10.10 -7.90
C ILE A 159 9.69 -11.38 -7.22
N ALA A 160 10.55 -11.91 -6.36
CA ALA A 160 10.22 -13.00 -5.46
C ALA A 160 9.80 -12.41 -4.09
N LEU A 161 8.52 -12.40 -3.79
CA LEU A 161 7.99 -11.94 -2.50
C LEU A 161 6.97 -12.93 -1.96
N LYS A 162 7.21 -13.46 -0.76
CA LYS A 162 6.30 -14.35 -0.03
C LYS A 162 5.87 -15.57 -0.86
N GLY A 163 6.83 -16.26 -1.49
CA GLY A 163 6.59 -17.47 -2.30
C GLY A 163 5.90 -17.21 -3.65
N LYS A 164 5.65 -15.94 -4.01
CA LYS A 164 5.10 -15.56 -5.33
C LYS A 164 6.19 -14.91 -6.17
N VAL A 165 6.41 -15.43 -7.35
CA VAL A 165 7.25 -14.80 -8.37
C VAL A 165 6.37 -13.98 -9.30
N ARG A 166 6.77 -12.74 -9.54
CA ARG A 166 6.09 -11.83 -10.47
C ARG A 166 7.12 -11.14 -11.35
N THR A 167 6.94 -11.22 -12.64
CA THR A 167 7.73 -10.45 -13.60
C THR A 167 7.09 -9.08 -13.86
N ILE A 168 7.91 -8.05 -13.80
CA ILE A 168 7.53 -6.66 -14.15
C ILE A 168 8.22 -6.30 -15.45
N LEU A 169 7.44 -5.86 -16.43
CA LEU A 169 7.96 -5.34 -17.69
C LEU A 169 8.35 -3.87 -17.53
N LEU A 170 9.53 -3.52 -18.00
CA LEU A 170 10.07 -2.16 -17.97
C LEU A 170 10.01 -1.56 -19.38
N PRO A 171 9.34 -0.40 -19.57
CA PRO A 171 9.32 0.27 -20.87
C PRO A 171 10.74 0.62 -21.34
N GLY A 172 11.04 0.40 -22.63
CA GLY A 172 12.38 0.61 -23.19
C GLY A 172 12.94 2.03 -22.97
N LYS A 173 12.09 3.07 -23.01
CA LYS A 173 12.50 4.44 -22.66
C LYS A 173 12.94 4.57 -21.20
N LEU A 174 12.27 3.86 -20.29
CA LEU A 174 12.66 3.82 -18.87
C LEU A 174 13.98 3.08 -18.71
N CYS A 175 14.17 1.92 -19.37
CA CYS A 175 15.41 1.16 -19.32
C CYS A 175 16.62 2.01 -19.73
N ARG A 176 16.51 2.77 -20.84
CA ARG A 176 17.58 3.68 -21.29
C ARG A 176 17.93 4.73 -20.22
N LYS A 177 16.94 5.33 -19.56
CA LYS A 177 17.16 6.31 -18.48
C LYS A 177 17.83 5.65 -17.27
N LEU A 178 17.37 4.47 -16.87
CA LEU A 178 17.93 3.70 -15.75
C LEU A 178 19.40 3.35 -15.99
N LEU A 179 19.73 2.84 -17.16
CA LEU A 179 21.11 2.51 -17.53
C LEU A 179 22.01 3.74 -17.63
N LYS A 180 21.49 4.87 -18.16
CA LYS A 180 22.22 6.14 -18.16
C LYS A 180 22.55 6.59 -16.75
N TYR A 181 21.56 6.56 -15.86
CA TYR A 181 21.72 6.93 -14.45
C TYR A 181 22.70 6.00 -13.73
N ALA A 182 22.59 4.68 -13.92
CA ALA A 182 23.52 3.70 -13.34
C ALA A 182 24.98 3.97 -13.75
N ARG A 183 25.23 4.27 -15.03
CA ARG A 183 26.58 4.66 -15.51
C ARG A 183 27.09 5.93 -14.82
N GLN A 184 26.25 6.96 -14.69
CA GLN A 184 26.61 8.21 -13.99
C GLN A 184 26.93 7.98 -12.51
N GLN A 185 26.26 7.04 -11.86
CA GLN A 185 26.50 6.65 -10.46
C GLN A 185 27.59 5.58 -10.31
N LYS A 186 28.24 5.16 -11.43
CA LYS A 186 29.25 4.07 -11.46
C LYS A 186 28.74 2.75 -10.89
N THR A 187 27.43 2.49 -11.02
CA THR A 187 26.78 1.24 -10.60
C THR A 187 26.85 0.24 -11.76
N ALA A 188 27.75 -0.74 -11.68
CA ALA A 188 27.98 -1.72 -12.75
C ALA A 188 26.96 -2.87 -12.74
N SER A 189 26.45 -3.24 -11.55
CA SER A 189 25.53 -4.35 -11.32
C SER A 189 24.66 -4.10 -10.07
N GLY A 190 23.59 -4.87 -9.90
CA GLY A 190 22.71 -4.82 -8.74
C GLY A 190 21.77 -3.60 -8.72
N GLU A 191 21.32 -3.21 -7.54
CA GLU A 191 20.30 -2.18 -7.35
C GLU A 191 20.75 -0.80 -7.88
N ILE A 192 19.90 -0.15 -8.69
CA ILE A 192 20.20 1.16 -9.28
C ILE A 192 19.98 2.30 -8.27
N PHE A 193 18.99 2.16 -7.40
CA PHE A 193 18.58 3.21 -6.48
C PHE A 193 19.20 3.05 -5.09
N LEU A 194 20.39 3.61 -4.93
CA LEU A 194 21.15 3.54 -3.69
C LEU A 194 21.16 4.87 -2.95
N THR A 195 21.37 4.82 -1.64
CA THR A 195 21.71 6.00 -0.82
C THR A 195 23.16 6.46 -1.12
N LYS A 196 23.55 7.62 -0.60
CA LYS A 196 24.95 8.06 -0.68
C LYS A 196 25.95 7.08 -0.02
N SER A 197 25.48 6.27 0.94
CA SER A 197 26.27 5.23 1.62
C SER A 197 26.20 3.86 0.94
N GLY A 198 25.69 3.77 -0.30
CA GLY A 198 25.59 2.50 -1.06
C GLY A 198 24.49 1.55 -0.59
N LYS A 199 23.63 1.94 0.36
CA LYS A 199 22.52 1.09 0.83
C LYS A 199 21.26 1.29 -0.01
N PRO A 200 20.38 0.26 -0.16
CA PRO A 200 19.09 0.38 -0.81
C PRO A 200 18.22 1.50 -0.22
N LEU A 201 17.45 2.17 -1.08
CA LEU A 201 16.48 3.16 -0.63
C LEU A 201 15.32 2.52 0.12
N SER A 202 15.09 2.95 1.35
CA SER A 202 13.91 2.53 2.11
C SER A 202 12.64 3.25 1.63
N ARG A 203 11.47 2.61 1.85
CA ARG A 203 10.15 3.22 1.59
C ARG A 203 9.99 4.56 2.29
N ARG A 204 10.49 4.67 3.54
CA ARG A 204 10.41 5.89 4.37
C ARG A 204 11.22 7.03 3.75
N GLN A 205 12.42 6.74 3.24
CA GLN A 205 13.25 7.73 2.56
C GLN A 205 12.59 8.24 1.28
N ILE A 206 12.11 7.33 0.40
CA ILE A 206 11.40 7.72 -0.84
C ILE A 206 10.20 8.61 -0.50
N TRP A 207 9.38 8.21 0.48
CA TRP A 207 8.22 8.98 0.93
C TRP A 207 8.62 10.37 1.44
N ALA A 208 9.63 10.44 2.31
CA ALA A 208 10.10 11.72 2.87
C ALA A 208 10.69 12.64 1.80
N GLU A 209 11.48 12.10 0.85
CA GLU A 209 12.02 12.86 -0.26
C GLU A 209 10.91 13.42 -1.17
N MET A 210 9.88 12.61 -1.48
CA MET A 210 8.70 13.05 -2.24
C MET A 210 7.95 14.18 -1.51
N LYS A 211 7.73 14.04 -0.19
CA LYS A 211 7.06 15.10 0.61
C LYS A 211 7.78 16.43 0.57
N ARG A 212 9.10 16.42 0.57
CA ARG A 212 9.89 17.66 0.50
C ARG A 212 9.78 18.40 -0.84
N LEU A 213 9.28 17.75 -1.91
CA LEU A 213 9.03 18.39 -3.18
C LEU A 213 7.70 19.16 -3.22
N CYS A 214 6.72 18.76 -2.42
CA CYS A 214 5.33 19.20 -2.55
C CYS A 214 5.18 20.72 -2.62
N LEU A 215 5.77 21.44 -1.68
CA LEU A 215 5.66 22.89 -1.59
C LEU A 215 6.21 23.56 -2.86
N ARG A 216 7.43 23.17 -3.28
CA ARG A 216 8.08 23.76 -4.45
C ARG A 216 7.42 23.37 -5.77
N ALA A 217 6.79 22.22 -5.83
CA ALA A 217 6.05 21.74 -7.01
C ALA A 217 4.62 22.29 -7.07
N GLY A 218 4.15 23.01 -6.05
CA GLY A 218 2.77 23.48 -5.96
C GLY A 218 1.76 22.32 -5.98
N VAL A 219 2.08 21.21 -5.31
CA VAL A 219 1.21 20.02 -5.24
C VAL A 219 0.86 19.72 -3.79
N ALA A 220 -0.43 19.50 -3.53
CA ALA A 220 -0.91 19.22 -2.18
C ALA A 220 -0.21 17.97 -1.57
N PRO A 221 0.35 18.08 -0.35
CA PRO A 221 1.04 16.95 0.28
C PRO A 221 0.18 15.69 0.44
N THR A 222 -1.13 15.85 0.56
CA THR A 222 -2.10 14.74 0.64
C THR A 222 -2.14 13.88 -0.61
N LYS A 223 -1.71 14.40 -1.76
CA LYS A 223 -1.65 13.70 -3.05
C LYS A 223 -0.30 13.03 -3.33
N VAL A 224 0.78 13.45 -2.65
CA VAL A 224 2.16 13.05 -2.97
C VAL A 224 2.64 11.94 -2.06
N PHE A 225 2.49 10.71 -2.53
CA PHE A 225 3.02 9.50 -1.92
C PHE A 225 3.14 8.37 -2.97
N PRO A 226 4.04 7.39 -2.79
CA PRO A 226 4.36 6.42 -3.85
C PRO A 226 3.15 5.65 -4.38
N HIS A 227 2.17 5.35 -3.53
CA HIS A 227 0.98 4.61 -3.96
C HIS A 227 0.14 5.41 -4.97
N ASN A 228 0.10 6.75 -4.87
CA ASN A 228 -0.60 7.60 -5.85
C ASN A 228 0.07 7.60 -7.23
N LEU A 229 1.38 7.39 -7.32
CA LEU A 229 2.05 7.18 -8.62
C LEU A 229 1.58 5.89 -9.28
N ARG A 230 1.44 4.82 -8.50
CA ARG A 230 0.88 3.55 -8.98
C ARG A 230 -0.61 3.68 -9.33
N HIS A 231 -1.38 4.50 -8.60
CA HIS A 231 -2.76 4.83 -8.97
C HIS A 231 -2.83 5.57 -10.32
N LEU A 232 -1.94 6.54 -10.53
CA LEU A 232 -1.85 7.26 -11.80
C LEU A 232 -1.53 6.30 -12.95
N PHE A 233 -0.56 5.40 -12.79
CA PHE A 233 -0.29 4.33 -13.75
C PHE A 233 -1.55 3.51 -14.04
N ALA A 234 -2.19 2.98 -13.00
CA ALA A 234 -3.34 2.09 -13.15
C ALA A 234 -4.50 2.75 -13.93
N ARG A 235 -4.81 4.00 -13.61
CA ARG A 235 -5.84 4.77 -14.34
C ARG A 235 -5.45 5.02 -15.79
N THR A 236 -4.20 5.45 -16.03
CA THR A 236 -3.72 5.72 -17.39
C THR A 236 -3.71 4.45 -18.23
N PHE A 237 -3.26 3.33 -17.66
CA PHE A 237 -3.25 2.03 -18.32
C PHE A 237 -4.68 1.58 -18.67
N TYR A 238 -5.59 1.64 -17.69
CA TYR A 238 -6.99 1.28 -17.95
C TYR A 238 -7.68 2.17 -18.96
N GLN A 239 -7.41 3.48 -18.93
CA GLN A 239 -7.95 4.40 -19.94
C GLN A 239 -7.51 4.04 -21.36
N ALA A 240 -6.28 3.54 -21.51
CA ALA A 240 -5.72 3.14 -22.79
C ALA A 240 -6.20 1.76 -23.26
N THR A 241 -6.37 0.80 -22.33
CA THR A 241 -6.63 -0.61 -22.71
C THR A 241 -8.07 -1.04 -22.48
N ARG A 242 -8.79 -0.39 -21.57
CA ARG A 242 -10.14 -0.76 -21.09
C ARG A 242 -10.24 -2.21 -20.54
N ASP A 243 -9.12 -2.84 -20.24
CA ASP A 243 -9.01 -4.21 -19.80
C ASP A 243 -8.58 -4.26 -18.34
N VAL A 244 -9.51 -4.63 -17.44
CA VAL A 244 -9.27 -4.71 -16.01
C VAL A 244 -8.50 -5.98 -15.63
N ALA A 245 -8.67 -7.06 -16.37
CA ALA A 245 -7.96 -8.31 -16.12
C ALA A 245 -6.48 -8.13 -16.43
N LYS A 246 -6.16 -7.59 -17.61
CA LYS A 246 -4.79 -7.25 -17.98
C LYS A 246 -4.14 -6.25 -17.01
N LEU A 247 -4.89 -5.27 -16.52
CA LEU A 247 -4.40 -4.36 -15.49
C LEU A 247 -4.10 -5.09 -14.18
N ALA A 248 -4.96 -6.03 -13.76
CA ALA A 248 -4.72 -6.83 -12.55
C ALA A 248 -3.44 -7.66 -12.67
N ASP A 249 -3.22 -8.30 -13.83
CA ASP A 249 -2.01 -9.07 -14.12
C ASP A 249 -0.75 -8.20 -14.07
N VAL A 250 -0.76 -7.06 -14.76
CA VAL A 250 0.37 -6.10 -14.76
C VAL A 250 0.66 -5.57 -13.35
N LEU A 251 -0.37 -5.31 -12.56
CA LEU A 251 -0.19 -4.88 -11.16
C LEU A 251 0.18 -6.04 -10.22
N GLY A 252 0.04 -7.30 -10.65
CA GLY A 252 0.23 -8.50 -9.82
C GLY A 252 -0.75 -8.56 -8.64
N HIS A 253 -2.02 -8.40 -8.95
CA HIS A 253 -3.11 -8.59 -8.00
C HIS A 253 -3.68 -10.00 -8.13
N SER A 254 -3.79 -10.70 -7.00
CA SER A 254 -4.43 -12.02 -6.95
C SER A 254 -5.95 -11.97 -7.09
N SER A 255 -6.54 -10.77 -7.07
CA SER A 255 -7.98 -10.56 -7.20
C SER A 255 -8.25 -9.27 -7.97
N ILE A 256 -9.16 -9.36 -8.95
CA ILE A 256 -9.67 -8.20 -9.72
C ILE A 256 -10.31 -7.16 -8.79
N GLU A 257 -10.94 -7.60 -7.68
CA GLU A 257 -11.51 -6.70 -6.67
C GLU A 257 -10.47 -5.70 -6.13
N THR A 258 -9.22 -6.11 -5.97
CA THR A 258 -8.13 -5.22 -5.57
C THR A 258 -7.83 -4.17 -6.65
N THR A 259 -8.07 -4.50 -7.92
CA THR A 259 -7.85 -3.60 -9.06
C THR A 259 -8.99 -2.61 -9.22
N ARG A 260 -10.23 -2.98 -8.87
CA ARG A 260 -11.40 -2.09 -8.96
C ARG A 260 -11.23 -0.77 -8.22
N ILE A 261 -10.45 -0.72 -7.14
CA ILE A 261 -10.20 0.53 -6.40
C ILE A 261 -9.53 1.61 -7.26
N TYR A 262 -8.81 1.21 -8.32
CA TYR A 262 -8.19 2.14 -9.28
C TYR A 262 -9.15 2.60 -10.38
N LEU A 263 -10.29 1.93 -10.51
CA LEU A 263 -11.30 2.15 -11.56
C LEU A 263 -12.51 2.92 -11.04
N ILE A 264 -12.53 3.20 -9.73
CA ILE A 264 -13.61 3.98 -9.13
C ILE A 264 -13.58 5.37 -9.77
N SER A 265 -14.62 5.68 -10.55
CA SER A 265 -14.79 6.99 -11.17
C SER A 265 -15.15 8.04 -10.12
N THR A 266 -14.89 9.31 -10.44
CA THR A 266 -15.42 10.40 -9.63
C THR A 266 -16.93 10.50 -9.83
N GLY A 267 -17.65 11.06 -8.85
CA GLY A 267 -19.08 11.28 -8.98
C GLY A 267 -19.44 12.10 -10.23
N ALA A 268 -18.58 13.07 -10.58
CA ALA A 268 -18.74 13.89 -11.81
C ALA A 268 -18.58 13.06 -13.10
N GLN A 269 -17.63 12.14 -13.14
CA GLN A 269 -17.45 11.25 -14.27
C GLN A 269 -18.64 10.31 -14.41
N HIS A 270 -19.08 9.71 -13.29
CA HIS A 270 -20.23 8.80 -13.33
C HIS A 270 -21.51 9.49 -13.78
N ARG A 271 -21.74 10.74 -13.35
CA ARG A 271 -22.88 11.55 -13.82
C ARG A 271 -22.81 11.77 -15.34
N ARG A 272 -21.65 12.16 -15.86
CA ARG A 272 -21.45 12.31 -17.32
C ARG A 272 -21.71 11.02 -18.09
N ASP A 273 -21.33 9.88 -17.52
CA ASP A 273 -21.57 8.57 -18.14
C ASP A 273 -23.09 8.25 -18.15
N LEU A 274 -23.82 8.58 -17.07
CA LEU A 274 -25.29 8.45 -17.02
C LEU A 274 -25.99 9.38 -18.02
N ASP A 275 -25.55 10.65 -18.13
CA ASP A 275 -26.11 11.62 -19.07
C ASP A 275 -25.94 11.14 -20.53
N ARG A 276 -24.82 10.46 -20.84
CA ARG A 276 -24.58 9.86 -22.16
C ARG A 276 -25.55 8.74 -22.56
N LEU A 277 -26.16 8.07 -21.57
CA LEU A 277 -27.13 7.01 -21.82
C LEU A 277 -28.41 7.54 -22.48
N ARG A 278 -28.70 8.86 -22.36
CA ARG A 278 -29.88 9.52 -22.95
C ARG A 278 -31.20 8.78 -22.67
N LEU A 279 -31.33 8.20 -21.47
CA LEU A 279 -32.54 7.47 -21.07
C LEU A 279 -33.65 8.38 -20.54
N VAL A 280 -33.36 9.66 -20.29
CA VAL A 280 -34.35 10.68 -19.94
C VAL A 280 -34.60 11.54 -21.19
N ARG A 281 -35.89 11.71 -21.54
CA ARG A 281 -36.33 12.56 -22.67
C ARG A 281 -36.60 13.98 -22.17
#